data_741c6b68e3c977400787edf14c8149bd
#
_entry.id   741c6b68e3c977400787edf14c8149bd
#
_cell.length_a   1.000
_cell.length_b   1.000
_cell.length_c   1.000
_cell.angle_alpha   90.00
_cell.angle_beta   90.00
_cell.angle_gamma   90.00
#
_symmetry.space_group_name_H-M   'P 1'
#
loop_
_entity.id
_entity.type
_entity.pdbx_description
1 polymer ?
#
loop_
_entity_poly.entity_id
_entity_poly.type
_entity_poly.pdbx_seq_one_letter_code
_entity_poly.pdbx_strand_id
1 'polypeptide(L)'
;MSLLAPQVEYYVIKEKWWGWGSGDIYDLRGNTIGHMHRRVISIREFTEVNENDGSLAFSINRKLVSIRSSYMIKDAKGNLLGRTNRKILTLFRPKLWLEDENGKKLLEAQGNFLGKDFKIEEVKGRVVAQVGKGDFFRDLIFGGVFNYSDTYAVKIRDATFDKKVVLGFVLAIDNSVHDKK
;
A
#
# COMPACT_ATOMS: atom_id res chain seq x y z
N MET A 1 -14.15 -11.14 -8.45
CA MET A 1 -14.52 -9.81 -7.96
C MET A 1 -13.36 -8.89 -8.31
N SER A 2 -13.59 -7.66 -8.79
CA SER A 2 -12.51 -6.73 -9.13
C SER A 2 -11.89 -6.13 -7.87
N LEU A 3 -10.58 -5.96 -7.87
CA LEU A 3 -9.79 -5.32 -6.81
C LEU A 3 -10.33 -3.93 -6.47
N LEU A 4 -10.70 -3.17 -7.49
CA LEU A 4 -11.13 -1.76 -7.34
C LEU A 4 -12.65 -1.59 -7.24
N ALA A 5 -13.41 -2.69 -7.13
CA ALA A 5 -14.87 -2.62 -7.04
C ALA A 5 -15.32 -1.75 -5.84
N PRO A 6 -16.38 -0.91 -6.01
CA PRO A 6 -16.81 0.03 -4.95
C PRO A 6 -17.10 -0.64 -3.61
N GLN A 7 -17.65 -1.84 -3.61
CA GLN A 7 -18.04 -2.62 -2.43
C GLN A 7 -16.85 -3.25 -1.67
N VAL A 8 -15.63 -3.24 -2.22
CA VAL A 8 -14.46 -3.76 -1.53
C VAL A 8 -13.95 -2.71 -0.55
N GLU A 9 -14.18 -2.90 0.73
CA GLU A 9 -13.70 -2.02 1.79
C GLU A 9 -12.45 -2.56 2.50
N TYR A 10 -12.19 -3.86 2.36
CA TYR A 10 -11.08 -4.54 3.04
C TYR A 10 -10.20 -5.27 2.02
N TYR A 11 -8.91 -5.15 2.23
CA TYR A 11 -7.88 -5.83 1.44
C TYR A 11 -6.96 -6.58 2.39
N VAL A 12 -6.85 -7.89 2.22
CA VAL A 12 -5.89 -8.70 2.95
C VAL A 12 -4.69 -8.93 2.04
N ILE A 13 -3.55 -8.38 2.41
CA ILE A 13 -2.33 -8.43 1.63
C ILE A 13 -1.41 -9.50 2.23
N LYS A 14 -1.08 -10.50 1.42
CA LYS A 14 -0.17 -11.58 1.79
C LYS A 14 1.05 -11.55 0.89
N GLU A 15 2.21 -11.24 1.48
CA GLU A 15 3.48 -11.27 0.76
C GLU A 15 4.00 -12.70 0.62
N LYS A 16 4.61 -13.02 -0.52
CA LYS A 16 5.34 -14.27 -0.69
C LYS A 16 6.70 -14.12 -0.02
N TRP A 17 7.04 -15.03 0.90
CA TRP A 17 8.25 -14.96 1.72
C TRP A 17 9.56 -14.81 0.90
N TRP A 18 9.59 -15.38 -0.30
CA TRP A 18 10.71 -15.24 -1.24
C TRP A 18 10.48 -14.21 -2.34
N GLY A 19 9.35 -13.52 -2.31
CA GLY A 19 8.90 -12.65 -3.41
C GLY A 19 9.27 -11.18 -3.26
N TRP A 20 9.94 -10.80 -2.16
CA TRP A 20 10.41 -9.43 -1.91
C TRP A 20 9.37 -8.35 -2.23
N GLY A 21 8.14 -8.50 -1.70
CA GLY A 21 7.01 -7.61 -1.96
C GLY A 21 6.14 -8.02 -3.16
N SER A 22 6.36 -9.21 -3.73
CA SER A 22 5.37 -9.87 -4.58
C SER A 22 4.40 -10.66 -3.70
N GLY A 23 3.14 -10.77 -4.11
CA GLY A 23 2.13 -11.46 -3.32
C GLY A 23 0.75 -11.41 -3.93
N ASP A 24 -0.21 -11.78 -3.12
CA ASP A 24 -1.61 -11.82 -3.53
C ASP A 24 -2.45 -10.93 -2.60
N ILE A 25 -3.51 -10.35 -3.16
CA ILE A 25 -4.49 -9.52 -2.45
C ILE A 25 -5.81 -10.27 -2.41
N TYR A 26 -6.38 -10.41 -1.23
CA TYR A 26 -7.60 -11.14 -0.97
C TYR A 26 -8.70 -10.24 -0.43
N ASP A 27 -9.94 -10.65 -0.62
CA ASP A 27 -11.08 -10.13 0.14
C ASP A 27 -11.15 -10.79 1.53
N LEU A 28 -12.11 -10.36 2.37
CA LEU A 28 -12.32 -10.95 3.71
C LEU A 28 -12.76 -12.42 3.68
N ARG A 29 -13.25 -12.92 2.54
CA ARG A 29 -13.68 -14.31 2.37
C ARG A 29 -12.53 -15.21 1.93
N GLY A 30 -11.33 -14.67 1.71
CA GLY A 30 -10.17 -15.38 1.22
C GLY A 30 -10.15 -15.58 -0.30
N ASN A 31 -11.02 -14.94 -1.05
CA ASN A 31 -10.96 -14.97 -2.51
C ASN A 31 -9.87 -14.03 -2.99
N THR A 32 -9.02 -14.48 -3.90
CA THR A 32 -8.04 -13.62 -4.56
C THR A 32 -8.75 -12.59 -5.43
N ILE A 33 -8.44 -11.32 -5.23
CA ILE A 33 -8.99 -10.18 -5.97
C ILE A 33 -7.93 -9.39 -6.73
N GLY A 34 -6.65 -9.69 -6.50
CA GLY A 34 -5.55 -9.06 -7.22
C GLY A 34 -4.21 -9.71 -6.91
N HIS A 35 -3.20 -9.36 -7.70
CA HIS A 35 -1.84 -9.87 -7.60
C HIS A 35 -0.83 -8.73 -7.61
N MET A 36 0.25 -8.90 -6.84
CA MET A 36 1.38 -7.97 -6.82
C MET A 36 2.61 -8.64 -7.41
N HIS A 37 3.26 -7.98 -8.36
CA HIS A 37 4.51 -8.42 -8.95
C HIS A 37 5.57 -7.35 -8.75
N ARG A 38 6.54 -7.62 -7.87
CA ARG A 38 7.68 -6.75 -7.65
C ARG A 38 8.86 -7.22 -8.49
N ARG A 39 9.45 -6.29 -9.23
CA ARG A 39 10.69 -6.50 -9.97
C ARG A 39 11.75 -5.53 -9.46
N VAL A 40 12.88 -6.07 -9.06
CA VAL A 40 14.05 -5.27 -8.67
C VAL A 40 15.08 -5.40 -9.78
N ILE A 41 15.27 -4.36 -10.56
CA ILE A 41 16.28 -4.31 -11.62
C ILE A 41 17.32 -3.28 -11.20
N SER A 42 18.41 -3.76 -10.59
CA SER A 42 19.49 -2.91 -10.08
C SER A 42 18.97 -1.90 -9.04
N ILE A 43 19.11 -0.61 -9.31
CA ILE A 43 18.68 0.48 -8.42
C ILE A 43 17.20 0.90 -8.65
N ARG A 44 16.53 0.29 -9.62
CA ARG A 44 15.12 0.58 -9.93
C ARG A 44 14.25 -0.56 -9.42
N GLU A 45 13.27 -0.18 -8.69
CA GLU A 45 12.23 -1.07 -8.19
C GLU A 45 10.91 -0.71 -8.84
N PHE A 46 10.18 -1.73 -9.25
CA PHE A 46 8.91 -1.60 -9.92
C PHE A 46 7.94 -2.65 -9.38
N THR A 47 6.80 -2.22 -8.86
CA THR A 47 5.73 -3.11 -8.42
C THR A 47 4.50 -2.87 -9.27
N GLU A 48 4.03 -3.90 -9.94
CA GLU A 48 2.74 -3.94 -10.64
C GLU A 48 1.69 -4.54 -9.73
N VAL A 49 0.53 -3.91 -9.70
CA VAL A 49 -0.65 -4.45 -9.04
C VAL A 49 -1.71 -4.70 -10.11
N ASN A 50 -2.06 -5.96 -10.26
CA ASN A 50 -2.97 -6.43 -11.27
C ASN A 50 -4.29 -6.87 -10.67
N GLU A 51 -5.37 -6.69 -11.42
CA GLU A 51 -6.67 -7.30 -11.17
C GLU A 51 -6.55 -8.85 -11.28
N ASN A 52 -7.59 -9.55 -10.85
CA ASN A 52 -7.61 -11.02 -10.91
C ASN A 52 -7.61 -11.58 -12.33
N ASP A 53 -8.01 -10.80 -13.33
CA ASP A 53 -7.96 -11.14 -14.75
C ASP A 53 -6.59 -10.87 -15.40
N GLY A 54 -5.61 -10.38 -14.61
CA GLY A 54 -4.28 -10.04 -15.06
C GLY A 54 -4.12 -8.63 -15.62
N SER A 55 -5.20 -7.86 -15.76
CA SER A 55 -5.11 -6.47 -16.23
C SER A 55 -4.42 -5.59 -15.17
N LEU A 56 -3.60 -4.65 -15.62
CA LEU A 56 -2.89 -3.72 -14.73
C LEU A 56 -3.88 -2.76 -14.08
N ALA A 57 -3.95 -2.75 -12.75
CA ALA A 57 -4.73 -1.79 -11.99
C ALA A 57 -3.94 -0.50 -11.73
N PHE A 58 -2.72 -0.62 -11.25
CA PHE A 58 -1.78 0.48 -11.01
C PHE A 58 -0.36 -0.04 -10.81
N SER A 59 0.61 0.87 -10.82
CA SER A 59 2.02 0.54 -10.58
C SER A 59 2.68 1.49 -9.59
N ILE A 60 3.74 1.01 -8.94
CA ILE A 60 4.56 1.75 -7.99
C ILE A 60 6.01 1.68 -8.45
N ASN A 61 6.60 2.83 -8.74
CA ASN A 61 7.95 2.93 -9.25
C ASN A 61 8.84 3.66 -8.26
N ARG A 62 9.93 3.04 -7.84
CA ARG A 62 10.95 3.70 -7.04
C ARG A 62 11.79 4.62 -7.92
N LYS A 63 11.89 5.88 -7.52
CA LYS A 63 12.82 6.85 -8.09
C LYS A 63 13.93 7.10 -7.09
N LEU A 64 15.16 6.72 -7.43
CA LEU A 64 16.33 7.13 -6.70
C LEU A 64 16.72 8.54 -7.15
N VAL A 65 16.39 9.52 -6.32
CA VAL A 65 16.86 10.90 -6.48
C VAL A 65 17.69 11.23 -5.25
N SER A 66 19.01 11.13 -5.39
CA SER A 66 19.97 11.35 -4.29
C SER A 66 19.80 10.35 -3.12
N ILE A 67 20.04 10.78 -1.89
CA ILE A 67 19.99 9.96 -0.67
C ILE A 67 18.56 9.56 -0.26
N ARG A 68 17.52 10.05 -0.95
CA ARG A 68 16.09 9.83 -0.61
C ARG A 68 15.40 9.05 -1.71
N SER A 69 14.90 7.86 -1.40
CA SER A 69 13.99 7.15 -2.29
C SER A 69 12.60 7.75 -2.20
N SER A 70 12.00 8.04 -3.34
CA SER A 70 10.59 8.36 -3.47
C SER A 70 9.90 7.34 -4.36
N TYR A 71 8.63 7.08 -4.11
CA TYR A 71 7.83 6.17 -4.91
C TYR A 71 6.79 6.95 -5.68
N MET A 72 6.65 6.69 -6.97
CA MET A 72 5.61 7.23 -7.83
C MET A 72 4.55 6.16 -8.04
N ILE A 73 3.31 6.52 -7.77
CA ILE A 73 2.14 5.69 -8.02
C ILE A 73 1.53 6.15 -9.34
N LYS A 74 1.31 5.22 -10.25
CA LYS A 74 0.74 5.50 -11.58
C LYS A 74 -0.44 4.59 -11.86
N ASP A 75 -1.44 5.11 -12.57
CA ASP A 75 -2.55 4.28 -13.08
C ASP A 75 -2.10 3.36 -14.24
N ALA A 76 -3.03 2.53 -14.74
CA ALA A 76 -2.78 1.62 -15.85
C ALA A 76 -2.41 2.34 -17.17
N LYS A 77 -2.75 3.61 -17.32
CA LYS A 77 -2.40 4.44 -18.49
C LYS A 77 -1.07 5.16 -18.30
N GLY A 78 -0.41 5.01 -17.14
CA GLY A 78 0.85 5.67 -16.81
C GLY A 78 0.71 7.08 -16.24
N ASN A 79 -0.51 7.58 -15.99
CA ASN A 79 -0.73 8.87 -15.37
C ASN A 79 -0.29 8.84 -13.90
N LEU A 80 0.35 9.90 -13.43
CA LEU A 80 0.79 10.01 -12.04
C LEU A 80 -0.43 10.22 -11.13
N LEU A 81 -0.62 9.29 -10.18
CA LEU A 81 -1.64 9.39 -9.13
C LEU A 81 -1.09 10.06 -7.87
N GLY A 82 0.21 9.97 -7.64
CA GLY A 82 0.89 10.59 -6.52
C GLY A 82 2.34 10.16 -6.38
N ARG A 83 3.08 10.93 -5.57
CA ARG A 83 4.48 10.67 -5.24
C ARG A 83 4.67 10.71 -3.74
N THR A 84 5.34 9.68 -3.19
CA THR A 84 5.64 9.65 -1.75
C THR A 84 6.79 10.58 -1.42
N ASN A 85 6.65 11.25 -0.29
CA ASN A 85 7.71 12.02 0.34
C ASN A 85 7.87 11.64 1.81
N ARG A 86 9.08 11.81 2.33
CA ARG A 86 9.43 11.44 3.70
C ARG A 86 10.18 12.58 4.39
N LYS A 87 9.78 12.91 5.61
CA LYS A 87 10.53 13.80 6.50
C LYS A 87 11.46 12.98 7.39
N ILE A 88 12.77 13.21 7.31
CA ILE A 88 13.78 12.42 8.03
C ILE A 88 13.86 12.79 9.52
N LEU A 89 13.23 13.89 9.95
CA LEU A 89 13.51 14.57 11.22
C LEU A 89 12.98 13.91 12.49
N THR A 90 12.33 12.72 12.42
CA THR A 90 11.85 12.05 13.64
C THR A 90 12.29 10.60 13.65
N LEU A 91 13.34 10.30 14.42
CA LEU A 91 13.81 8.93 14.71
C LEU A 91 12.68 8.04 15.32
N PHE A 92 11.72 8.64 16.02
CA PHE A 92 10.70 7.91 16.76
C PHE A 92 9.31 7.85 16.12
N ARG A 93 8.97 8.73 15.17
CA ARG A 93 7.68 8.72 14.44
C ARG A 93 7.89 9.24 13.03
N PRO A 94 8.34 8.40 12.09
CA PRO A 94 8.48 8.83 10.71
C PRO A 94 7.12 9.24 10.15
N LYS A 95 7.03 10.44 9.58
CA LYS A 95 5.87 10.90 8.83
C LYS A 95 6.13 10.68 7.35
N LEU A 96 5.23 9.98 6.70
CA LEU A 96 5.21 9.77 5.27
C LEU A 96 3.97 10.46 4.70
N TRP A 97 4.11 11.10 3.56
CA TRP A 97 2.97 11.71 2.88
C TRP A 97 3.04 11.49 1.39
N LEU A 98 1.89 11.57 0.75
CA LEU A 98 1.69 11.50 -0.68
C LEU A 98 1.36 12.89 -1.20
N GLU A 99 1.99 13.28 -2.31
CA GLU A 99 1.77 14.55 -3.03
C GLU A 99 1.28 14.26 -4.45
N ASP A 100 0.49 15.19 -4.99
CA ASP A 100 0.16 15.21 -6.41
C ASP A 100 1.34 15.69 -7.28
N GLU A 101 1.11 15.85 -8.57
CA GLU A 101 2.12 16.33 -9.54
C GLU A 101 2.62 17.75 -9.25
N ASN A 102 1.77 18.57 -8.62
CA ASN A 102 2.07 19.98 -8.26
C ASN A 102 2.75 20.11 -6.89
N GLY A 103 3.00 18.98 -6.20
CA GLY A 103 3.57 18.97 -4.85
C GLY A 103 2.56 19.27 -3.74
N LYS A 104 1.25 19.31 -4.04
CA LYS A 104 0.20 19.45 -3.04
C LYS A 104 0.01 18.14 -2.31
N LYS A 105 0.06 18.21 -0.99
CA LYS A 105 -0.16 17.05 -0.12
C LYS A 105 -1.59 16.53 -0.26
N LEU A 106 -1.70 15.23 -0.55
CA LEU A 106 -2.97 14.50 -0.67
C LEU A 106 -3.29 13.72 0.60
N LEU A 107 -2.32 12.91 1.04
CA LEU A 107 -2.46 11.97 2.16
C LEU A 107 -1.24 12.04 3.08
N GLU A 108 -1.45 11.73 4.35
CA GLU A 108 -0.39 11.54 5.35
C GLU A 108 -0.58 10.20 6.07
N ALA A 109 0.52 9.47 6.30
CA ALA A 109 0.51 8.25 7.08
C ALA A 109 1.17 8.46 8.43
N GLN A 110 0.55 7.95 9.50
CA GLN A 110 1.02 8.05 10.88
C GLN A 110 0.84 6.71 11.61
N GLY A 111 1.87 6.26 12.33
CA GLY A 111 1.82 5.04 13.12
C GLY A 111 3.10 4.23 13.08
N ASN A 112 3.00 2.96 13.42
CA ASN A 112 4.10 1.99 13.40
C ASN A 112 4.18 1.30 12.03
N PHE A 113 4.98 1.84 11.13
CA PHE A 113 5.11 1.26 9.78
C PHE A 113 5.80 -0.11 9.79
N LEU A 114 6.78 -0.34 10.66
CA LEU A 114 7.46 -1.64 10.81
C LEU A 114 6.51 -2.71 11.33
N GLY A 115 5.67 -2.36 12.29
CA GLY A 115 4.64 -3.24 12.84
C GLY A 115 3.40 -3.34 11.98
N LYS A 116 3.35 -2.61 10.84
CA LYS A 116 2.17 -2.54 9.97
C LYS A 116 0.89 -2.17 10.75
N ASP A 117 1.01 -1.15 11.61
CA ASP A 117 -0.09 -0.57 12.38
C ASP A 117 -0.06 0.94 12.23
N PHE A 118 -0.82 1.46 11.26
CA PHE A 118 -0.83 2.88 10.94
C PHE A 118 -2.14 3.31 10.28
N LYS A 119 -2.38 4.62 10.33
CA LYS A 119 -3.52 5.28 9.67
C LYS A 119 -3.05 6.11 8.51
N ILE A 120 -3.92 6.24 7.51
CA ILE A 120 -3.79 7.17 6.40
C ILE A 120 -4.89 8.21 6.53
N GLU A 121 -4.49 9.48 6.56
CA GLU A 121 -5.37 10.62 6.74
C GLU A 121 -5.21 11.60 5.58
N GLU A 122 -6.28 12.26 5.19
CA GLU A 122 -6.21 13.43 4.31
C GLU A 122 -5.71 14.67 5.08
N VAL A 123 -5.38 15.74 4.36
CA VAL A 123 -4.82 16.99 4.94
C VAL A 123 -5.70 17.58 6.04
N LYS A 124 -7.02 17.38 5.97
CA LYS A 124 -7.99 17.86 6.98
C LYS A 124 -8.11 16.95 8.19
N GLY A 125 -7.33 15.88 8.28
CA GLY A 125 -7.31 14.94 9.40
C GLY A 125 -8.38 13.86 9.37
N ARG A 126 -9.17 13.75 8.28
CA ARG A 126 -10.13 12.65 8.12
C ARG A 126 -9.38 11.36 7.77
N VAL A 127 -9.69 10.30 8.50
CA VAL A 127 -9.09 8.97 8.25
C VAL A 127 -9.66 8.38 6.97
N VAL A 128 -8.79 8.15 5.99
CA VAL A 128 -9.13 7.56 4.68
C VAL A 128 -8.97 6.04 4.72
N ALA A 129 -7.93 5.55 5.41
CA ALA A 129 -7.69 4.12 5.55
C ALA A 129 -6.95 3.81 6.85
N GLN A 130 -7.03 2.56 7.25
CA GLN A 130 -6.34 2.00 8.39
C GLN A 130 -5.67 0.70 7.99
N VAL A 131 -4.41 0.54 8.39
CA VAL A 131 -3.60 -0.67 8.14
C VAL A 131 -3.32 -1.33 9.49
N GLY A 132 -3.48 -2.64 9.55
CA GLY A 132 -3.21 -3.40 10.78
C GLY A 132 -2.82 -4.84 10.49
N LYS A 133 -2.04 -5.45 11.41
CA LYS A 133 -1.80 -6.89 11.44
C LYS A 133 -2.97 -7.65 12.09
N GLY A 134 -2.90 -8.98 12.04
CA GLY A 134 -3.96 -9.91 12.42
C GLY A 134 -4.72 -9.63 13.72
N ASP A 135 -4.08 -9.06 14.75
CA ASP A 135 -4.76 -8.75 16.02
C ASP A 135 -5.81 -7.64 15.87
N PHE A 136 -5.60 -6.69 14.96
CA PHE A 136 -6.56 -5.63 14.66
C PHE A 136 -7.79 -6.13 13.90
N PHE A 137 -7.62 -7.22 13.14
CA PHE A 137 -8.66 -7.87 12.34
C PHE A 137 -9.06 -9.25 12.88
N ARG A 138 -8.60 -9.60 14.09
CA ARG A 138 -8.83 -10.90 14.71
C ARG A 138 -10.31 -11.30 14.71
N ASP A 139 -11.19 -10.34 14.96
CA ASP A 139 -12.64 -10.56 14.96
C ASP A 139 -13.24 -10.68 13.54
N LEU A 140 -12.52 -10.23 12.50
CA LEU A 140 -12.98 -10.25 11.10
C LEU A 140 -12.44 -11.44 10.30
N ILE A 141 -11.31 -12.05 10.73
CA ILE A 141 -10.64 -13.14 10.01
C ILE A 141 -10.93 -14.48 10.71
N PHE A 142 -12.13 -14.66 11.25
CA PHE A 142 -12.61 -15.93 11.79
C PHE A 142 -12.81 -16.97 10.69
N GLY A 143 -11.75 -17.72 10.37
CA GLY A 143 -11.86 -18.81 9.41
C GLY A 143 -10.57 -19.60 9.18
N GLY A 144 -9.44 -19.20 9.80
CA GLY A 144 -8.18 -19.94 9.68
C GLY A 144 -7.54 -19.93 8.29
N VAL A 145 -8.04 -19.10 7.37
CA VAL A 145 -7.56 -19.05 5.98
C VAL A 145 -6.22 -18.32 5.87
N PHE A 146 -5.90 -17.44 6.82
CA PHE A 146 -4.71 -16.60 6.76
C PHE A 146 -3.72 -16.95 7.86
N ASN A 147 -2.46 -17.25 7.48
CA ASN A 147 -1.35 -17.37 8.42
C ASN A 147 -0.84 -15.96 8.76
N TYR A 148 -0.85 -15.60 10.05
CA TYR A 148 -0.69 -14.22 10.55
C TYR A 148 0.70 -13.61 10.38
N SER A 149 1.76 -14.40 10.10
CA SER A 149 3.13 -13.88 10.12
C SER A 149 3.43 -12.88 8.99
N ASP A 150 2.90 -13.14 7.77
CA ASP A 150 3.24 -12.40 6.55
C ASP A 150 2.03 -11.67 5.93
N THR A 151 0.99 -11.46 6.76
CA THR A 151 -0.28 -10.91 6.31
C THR A 151 -0.60 -9.63 7.06
N TYR A 152 -1.10 -8.63 6.36
CA TYR A 152 -1.71 -7.44 6.95
C TYR A 152 -2.95 -7.05 6.17
N ALA A 153 -3.82 -6.28 6.81
CA ALA A 153 -5.04 -5.84 6.17
C ALA A 153 -5.13 -4.32 6.08
N VAL A 154 -5.79 -3.86 5.04
CA VAL A 154 -6.11 -2.46 4.79
C VAL A 154 -7.62 -2.32 4.82
N LYS A 155 -8.13 -1.46 5.70
CA LYS A 155 -9.53 -1.06 5.74
C LYS A 155 -9.69 0.31 5.13
N ILE A 156 -10.45 0.43 4.05
CA ILE A 156 -10.88 1.72 3.50
C ILE A 156 -11.98 2.29 4.40
N ARG A 157 -11.78 3.50 4.91
CA ARG A 157 -12.73 4.22 5.76
C ARG A 157 -13.53 5.24 4.97
N ASP A 158 -12.97 5.72 3.86
CA ASP A 158 -13.60 6.70 2.99
C ASP A 158 -13.66 6.17 1.56
N ALA A 159 -14.84 5.66 1.18
CA ALA A 159 -15.08 5.10 -0.14
C ALA A 159 -15.05 6.14 -1.28
N THR A 160 -15.06 7.44 -0.96
CA THR A 160 -14.95 8.51 -1.97
C THR A 160 -13.53 8.73 -2.46
N PHE A 161 -12.53 8.21 -1.73
CA PHE A 161 -11.14 8.30 -2.14
C PHE A 161 -10.79 7.23 -3.18
N ASP A 162 -9.96 7.59 -4.17
CA ASP A 162 -9.50 6.62 -5.17
C ASP A 162 -8.69 5.50 -4.50
N LYS A 163 -9.19 4.28 -4.58
CA LYS A 163 -8.58 3.09 -3.98
C LYS A 163 -7.17 2.81 -4.50
N LYS A 164 -6.88 3.14 -5.77
CA LYS A 164 -5.54 3.01 -6.35
C LYS A 164 -4.53 3.90 -5.64
N VAL A 165 -4.94 5.12 -5.31
CA VAL A 165 -4.11 6.08 -4.56
C VAL A 165 -3.83 5.55 -3.16
N VAL A 166 -4.87 5.07 -2.46
CA VAL A 166 -4.75 4.58 -1.08
C VAL A 166 -3.91 3.30 -1.03
N LEU A 167 -4.25 2.29 -1.84
CA LEU A 167 -3.50 1.02 -1.89
C LEU A 167 -2.06 1.23 -2.37
N GLY A 168 -1.88 2.06 -3.40
CA GLY A 168 -0.55 2.41 -3.89
C GLY A 168 0.30 3.07 -2.82
N PHE A 169 -0.29 3.95 -1.99
CA PHE A 169 0.43 4.58 -0.88
C PHE A 169 0.78 3.59 0.22
N VAL A 170 -0.13 2.68 0.60
CA VAL A 170 0.14 1.60 1.58
C VAL A 170 1.31 0.74 1.11
N LEU A 171 1.29 0.25 -0.13
CA LEU A 171 2.34 -0.59 -0.68
C LEU A 171 3.68 0.16 -0.84
N ALA A 172 3.64 1.45 -1.19
CA ALA A 172 4.85 2.28 -1.23
C ALA A 172 5.48 2.49 0.16
N ILE A 173 4.65 2.60 1.21
CA ILE A 173 5.12 2.64 2.60
C ILE A 173 5.80 1.32 2.95
N ASP A 174 5.17 0.20 2.62
CA ASP A 174 5.68 -1.14 2.87
C ASP A 174 7.02 -1.37 2.19
N ASN A 175 7.13 -1.08 0.90
CA ASN A 175 8.38 -1.12 0.16
C ASN A 175 9.47 -0.26 0.82
N SER A 176 9.12 0.96 1.28
CA SER A 176 10.08 1.89 1.89
C SER A 176 10.67 1.40 3.23
N VAL A 177 9.98 0.50 3.90
CA VAL A 177 10.42 -0.11 5.16
C VAL A 177 11.36 -1.28 4.91
N HIS A 178 11.09 -2.08 3.88
CA HIS A 178 11.93 -3.23 3.49
C HIS A 178 13.26 -2.82 2.85
N ASP A 179 13.34 -1.67 2.20
CA ASP A 179 14.55 -1.16 1.55
C ASP A 179 15.68 -0.73 2.49
N LYS A 180 15.49 -0.86 3.81
CA LYS A 180 16.47 -0.45 4.83
C LYS A 180 17.27 -1.61 5.42
N LYS A 181 17.09 -2.82 4.88
CA LYS A 181 17.84 -4.00 5.32
C LYS A 181 18.99 -4.33 4.41
#